data_111e1ef6bd3aee686935b529a7ba5126
#
_entry.id   111e1ef6bd3aee686935b529a7ba5126
#
_cell.length_a   1.000
_cell.length_b   1.000
_cell.length_c   1.000
_cell.angle_alpha   90.00
_cell.angle_beta   90.00
_cell.angle_gamma   90.00
#
_symmetry.space_group_name_H-M   'P 1'
#
loop_
_entity.id
_entity.type
_entity.pdbx_description
1 polymer ?
#
loop_
_entity_poly.entity_id
_entity_poly.type
_entity_poly.pdbx_seq_one_letter_code
_entity_poly.pdbx_strand_id
1 'polypeptide(L)'
;SGGSIVDPGLHGRGLQLACVAEEDGITQVIGPLAFEVDENAGYFLDCEVRAVTDASAAVALFIGFTDQNAAGEVPIEDEDGTLQTNATNAVGFMMERQQDATWQAVSVNADTDGAQTALTSANDISNNVWQRLRLTNKNSDGDFTFEIWDIDSSEHYTYAGNGVLHTRSSAVATGTVLAPTFCLDSRNAVVAVQIRKLTAGTN
;
A
#
# COMPACT_ATOMS: atom_id res chain seq x y z
N SER A 1 -1.27 -21.51 -0.88
CA SER A 1 -1.39 -20.12 -1.32
C SER A 1 -2.08 -20.08 -2.69
N GLY A 2 -3.24 -19.45 -2.76
CA GLY A 2 -4.10 -19.47 -3.95
C GLY A 2 -4.22 -18.12 -4.66
N GLY A 3 -3.20 -17.26 -4.60
CA GLY A 3 -3.20 -15.99 -5.30
C GLY A 3 -2.84 -16.10 -6.78
N SER A 4 -3.34 -15.20 -7.60
CA SER A 4 -2.99 -15.10 -9.00
C SER A 4 -2.74 -13.68 -9.45
N ILE A 5 -1.83 -13.54 -10.41
CA ILE A 5 -1.57 -12.28 -11.11
C ILE A 5 -2.05 -12.48 -12.54
N VAL A 6 -2.98 -11.66 -12.99
CA VAL A 6 -3.60 -11.76 -14.30
C VAL A 6 -3.50 -10.43 -15.03
N ASP A 7 -3.12 -10.44 -16.29
CA ASP A 7 -3.28 -9.30 -17.19
C ASP A 7 -4.77 -9.16 -17.53
N PRO A 8 -5.44 -8.05 -17.18
CA PRO A 8 -6.87 -7.87 -17.40
C PRO A 8 -7.29 -7.71 -18.88
N GLY A 9 -6.33 -7.83 -19.82
CA GLY A 9 -6.63 -7.76 -21.26
C GLY A 9 -6.74 -6.35 -21.82
N LEU A 10 -7.21 -6.24 -23.09
CA LEU A 10 -7.13 -5.05 -23.93
C LEU A 10 -7.83 -3.77 -23.41
N HIS A 11 -8.65 -3.86 -22.40
CA HIS A 11 -9.38 -2.71 -21.82
C HIS A 11 -8.93 -2.31 -20.41
N GLY A 12 -8.09 -3.10 -19.76
CA GLY A 12 -7.52 -2.83 -18.47
C GLY A 12 -6.01 -2.69 -18.59
N ARG A 13 -5.53 -1.50 -18.79
CA ARG A 13 -4.07 -1.24 -18.68
C ARG A 13 -3.66 -1.36 -17.24
N GLY A 14 -3.22 -2.53 -16.83
CA GLY A 14 -2.76 -2.75 -15.46
C GLY A 14 -2.64 -4.23 -15.11
N LEU A 15 -2.09 -4.47 -13.96
CA LEU A 15 -1.94 -5.79 -13.35
C LEU A 15 -3.15 -6.03 -12.45
N GLN A 16 -3.73 -7.22 -12.50
CA GLN A 16 -4.72 -7.63 -11.53
C GLN A 16 -4.10 -8.63 -10.55
N LEU A 17 -4.19 -8.33 -9.27
CA LEU A 17 -3.92 -9.25 -8.20
C LEU A 17 -5.25 -9.80 -7.70
N ALA A 18 -5.32 -11.11 -7.52
CA ALA A 18 -6.50 -11.77 -7.00
C ALA A 18 -6.11 -12.84 -5.98
N CYS A 19 -6.86 -12.92 -4.91
CA CYS A 19 -6.76 -13.97 -3.92
C CYS A 19 -8.03 -14.81 -3.93
N VAL A 20 -7.91 -16.09 -3.61
CA VAL A 20 -9.03 -16.99 -3.38
C VAL A 20 -9.54 -16.84 -1.94
N ALA A 21 -10.71 -17.37 -1.65
CA ALA A 21 -11.28 -17.33 -0.30
C ALA A 21 -10.57 -18.38 0.61
N GLU A 22 -9.39 -18.04 1.04
CA GLU A 22 -8.60 -18.80 2.02
C GLU A 22 -8.08 -17.80 3.05
N GLU A 23 -8.01 -18.18 4.31
CA GLU A 23 -7.30 -17.41 5.32
C GLU A 23 -5.82 -17.34 4.91
N ASP A 24 -5.20 -16.17 4.98
CA ASP A 24 -3.82 -15.91 4.56
C ASP A 24 -3.52 -16.21 3.07
N GLY A 25 -4.50 -15.98 2.20
CA GLY A 25 -4.34 -16.09 0.75
C GLY A 25 -3.60 -14.90 0.16
N ILE A 26 -2.26 -14.85 0.28
CA ILE A 26 -1.45 -13.68 -0.09
C ILE A 26 -1.06 -13.69 -1.57
N THR A 27 -1.23 -12.54 -2.23
CA THR A 27 -0.68 -12.24 -3.55
C THR A 27 0.08 -10.92 -3.50
N GLN A 28 1.34 -10.94 -3.95
CA GLN A 28 2.20 -9.77 -3.81
C GLN A 28 3.07 -9.50 -5.04
N VAL A 29 3.41 -8.22 -5.21
CA VAL A 29 4.44 -7.73 -6.14
C VAL A 29 5.47 -6.98 -5.32
N ILE A 30 6.71 -7.46 -5.35
CA ILE A 30 7.83 -6.87 -4.62
C ILE A 30 8.87 -6.46 -5.64
N GLY A 31 9.33 -5.21 -5.56
CA GLY A 31 10.46 -4.73 -6.32
C GLY A 31 11.81 -5.10 -5.68
N PRO A 32 12.92 -4.67 -6.29
CA PRO A 32 14.23 -4.89 -5.70
C PRO A 32 14.44 -4.03 -4.44
N LEU A 33 15.25 -4.51 -3.51
CA LEU A 33 15.81 -3.72 -2.42
C LEU A 33 16.81 -2.71 -3.03
N ALA A 34 16.38 -1.47 -3.20
CA ALA A 34 17.16 -0.46 -3.93
C ALA A 34 16.97 0.98 -3.42
N PHE A 35 16.10 1.19 -2.44
CA PHE A 35 15.78 2.52 -1.93
C PHE A 35 16.32 2.66 -0.51
N GLU A 36 17.46 3.31 -0.38
CA GLU A 36 18.11 3.54 0.91
C GLU A 36 17.62 4.83 1.55
N VAL A 37 17.31 4.77 2.84
CA VAL A 37 16.97 5.93 3.66
C VAL A 37 18.25 6.59 4.13
N ASP A 38 18.80 7.46 3.31
CA ASP A 38 20.08 8.13 3.53
C ASP A 38 20.02 9.63 3.20
N GLU A 39 21.19 10.28 3.15
CA GLU A 39 21.36 11.69 2.80
C GLU A 39 20.83 12.06 1.40
N ASN A 40 20.62 11.10 0.52
CA ASN A 40 20.08 11.28 -0.82
C ASN A 40 18.57 11.00 -0.90
N ALA A 41 17.87 11.15 0.20
CA ALA A 41 16.44 10.99 0.29
C ALA A 41 15.71 11.76 -0.82
N GLY A 42 14.55 11.29 -1.21
CA GLY A 42 13.77 11.88 -2.29
C GLY A 42 13.29 10.82 -3.27
N TYR A 43 13.03 9.60 -2.79
CA TYR A 43 12.38 8.58 -3.58
C TYR A 43 10.87 8.54 -3.30
N PHE A 44 10.15 7.97 -4.22
CA PHE A 44 8.70 7.86 -4.13
C PHE A 44 8.20 6.51 -4.65
N LEU A 45 7.01 6.15 -4.20
CA LEU A 45 6.16 5.13 -4.80
C LEU A 45 4.86 5.80 -5.22
N ASP A 46 4.44 5.57 -6.45
CA ASP A 46 3.25 6.15 -7.07
C ASP A 46 2.49 5.02 -7.78
N CYS A 47 1.25 4.78 -7.42
CA CYS A 47 0.44 3.76 -8.04
C CYS A 47 -1.02 4.19 -8.16
N GLU A 48 -1.73 3.62 -9.11
CA GLU A 48 -3.17 3.72 -9.22
C GLU A 48 -3.78 2.35 -8.96
N VAL A 49 -4.79 2.33 -8.09
CA VAL A 49 -5.43 1.11 -7.59
C VAL A 49 -6.94 1.22 -7.62
N ARG A 50 -7.63 0.12 -7.89
CA ARG A 50 -9.09 -0.01 -7.70
C ARG A 50 -9.47 -1.42 -7.30
N ALA A 51 -10.56 -1.56 -6.55
CA ALA A 51 -11.20 -2.85 -6.36
C ALA A 51 -11.96 -3.27 -7.62
N VAL A 52 -11.91 -4.54 -7.98
CA VAL A 52 -12.67 -5.14 -9.08
C VAL A 52 -13.84 -5.96 -8.57
N THR A 53 -13.66 -6.61 -7.43
CA THR A 53 -14.71 -7.32 -6.70
C THR A 53 -15.19 -6.48 -5.55
N ASP A 54 -16.35 -6.84 -4.99
CA ASP A 54 -16.86 -6.16 -3.81
C ASP A 54 -15.85 -6.28 -2.67
N ALA A 55 -15.07 -5.22 -2.50
CA ALA A 55 -14.08 -5.10 -1.44
C ALA A 55 -14.73 -4.86 -0.06
N SER A 56 -16.08 -4.97 0.04
CA SER A 56 -16.80 -4.62 1.26
C SER A 56 -16.56 -5.58 2.42
N ALA A 57 -15.93 -6.73 2.20
CA ALA A 57 -15.96 -7.76 3.22
C ALA A 57 -14.61 -8.21 3.80
N ALA A 58 -13.52 -8.27 3.09
CA ALA A 58 -12.33 -8.91 3.66
C ALA A 58 -11.08 -8.70 2.79
N VAL A 59 -10.68 -7.45 2.64
CA VAL A 59 -9.44 -7.08 1.95
C VAL A 59 -8.45 -6.55 2.96
N ALA A 60 -7.29 -7.17 3.04
CA ALA A 60 -6.10 -6.56 3.61
C ALA A 60 -5.16 -6.17 2.48
N LEU A 61 -4.78 -4.90 2.44
CA LEU A 61 -3.91 -4.31 1.43
C LEU A 61 -2.77 -3.57 2.09
N PHE A 62 -1.55 -3.82 1.64
CA PHE A 62 -0.40 -2.98 1.95
C PHE A 62 0.25 -2.50 0.66
N ILE A 63 0.48 -1.18 0.57
CA ILE A 63 1.15 -0.53 -0.56
C ILE A 63 2.20 0.43 -0.01
N GLY A 64 3.47 0.11 -0.20
CA GLY A 64 4.52 0.92 0.41
C GLY A 64 5.93 0.44 0.12
N PHE A 65 6.81 0.74 1.04
CA PHE A 65 8.18 0.28 1.07
C PHE A 65 8.42 -0.61 2.29
N THR A 66 9.24 -1.66 2.13
CA THR A 66 9.57 -2.61 3.20
C THR A 66 10.98 -3.18 3.02
N ASP A 67 11.63 -3.55 4.10
CA ASP A 67 12.84 -4.39 4.11
C ASP A 67 12.51 -5.90 4.06
N GLN A 68 11.24 -6.26 4.28
CA GLN A 68 10.74 -7.63 4.15
C GLN A 68 10.53 -7.96 2.67
N ASN A 69 11.32 -8.91 2.16
CA ASN A 69 11.23 -9.39 0.79
C ASN A 69 10.86 -10.88 0.69
N ALA A 70 10.48 -11.50 1.80
CA ALA A 70 10.00 -12.88 1.80
C ALA A 70 8.60 -12.97 1.17
N ALA A 71 8.41 -13.98 0.33
CA ALA A 71 7.11 -14.24 -0.25
C ALA A 71 6.15 -14.85 0.80
N GLY A 72 4.91 -14.40 0.79
CA GLY A 72 3.85 -14.98 1.61
C GLY A 72 3.62 -14.33 2.96
N GLU A 73 4.17 -13.14 3.18
CA GLU A 73 3.90 -12.36 4.40
C GLU A 73 3.54 -10.92 4.03
N VAL A 74 2.53 -10.36 4.69
CA VAL A 74 2.18 -8.95 4.59
C VAL A 74 3.14 -8.16 5.48
N PRO A 75 3.81 -7.11 5.02
CA PRO A 75 4.77 -6.37 5.85
C PRO A 75 4.15 -5.76 7.10
N ILE A 76 2.97 -5.20 6.97
CA ILE A 76 2.16 -4.63 8.08
C ILE A 76 0.69 -4.95 7.80
N GLU A 77 0.01 -5.49 8.78
CA GLU A 77 -1.42 -5.79 8.76
C GLU A 77 -2.09 -5.43 10.08
N ASP A 78 -3.40 -5.31 10.08
CA ASP A 78 -4.20 -5.11 11.28
C ASP A 78 -5.11 -6.33 11.47
N GLU A 79 -4.75 -7.19 12.40
CA GLU A 79 -5.55 -8.33 12.74
C GLU A 79 -6.28 -8.08 14.06
N ASP A 80 -7.59 -8.15 14.02
CA ASP A 80 -8.46 -7.94 15.18
C ASP A 80 -8.27 -6.60 15.93
N GLY A 81 -7.91 -5.54 15.21
CA GLY A 81 -7.64 -4.23 15.80
C GLY A 81 -6.25 -4.12 16.44
N THR A 82 -5.36 -5.04 16.13
CA THR A 82 -3.97 -5.03 16.61
C THR A 82 -3.03 -5.04 15.41
N LEU A 83 -2.19 -4.01 15.32
CA LEU A 83 -1.18 -3.93 14.28
C LEU A 83 -0.18 -5.08 14.45
N GLN A 84 -0.01 -5.85 13.39
CA GLN A 84 1.01 -6.91 13.32
C GLN A 84 2.04 -6.53 12.25
N THR A 85 3.30 -6.70 12.58
CA THR A 85 4.40 -6.33 11.69
C THR A 85 5.32 -7.51 11.49
N ASN A 86 5.49 -7.90 10.22
CA ASN A 86 6.41 -8.94 9.80
C ASN A 86 7.72 -8.36 9.26
N ALA A 87 7.77 -7.06 9.02
CA ALA A 87 8.95 -6.33 8.59
C ALA A 87 9.65 -5.67 9.78
N THR A 88 10.98 -5.56 9.74
CA THR A 88 11.75 -4.73 10.69
C THR A 88 11.58 -3.25 10.38
N ASN A 89 11.50 -2.90 9.09
CA ASN A 89 11.22 -1.55 8.63
C ASN A 89 10.24 -1.57 7.46
N ALA A 90 9.14 -0.86 7.61
CA ALA A 90 8.17 -0.66 6.53
C ALA A 90 7.42 0.66 6.72
N VAL A 91 6.93 1.21 5.61
CA VAL A 91 6.08 2.39 5.62
C VAL A 91 5.15 2.33 4.41
N GLY A 92 3.87 2.60 4.61
CA GLY A 92 2.92 2.52 3.50
C GLY A 92 1.49 2.87 3.85
N PHE A 93 0.67 2.76 2.83
CA PHE A 93 -0.78 2.74 2.93
C PHE A 93 -1.24 1.33 3.29
N MET A 94 -2.12 1.25 4.26
CA MET A 94 -2.80 0.01 4.63
C MET A 94 -4.30 0.18 4.51
N MET A 95 -4.97 -0.86 4.11
CA MET A 95 -6.43 -0.97 4.12
C MET A 95 -6.79 -2.33 4.69
N GLU A 96 -7.41 -2.36 5.85
CA GLU A 96 -7.96 -3.56 6.47
C GLU A 96 -9.47 -3.39 6.62
N ARG A 97 -10.22 -3.88 5.66
CA ARG A 97 -11.67 -3.63 5.56
C ARG A 97 -12.50 -4.20 6.71
N GLN A 98 -11.99 -5.20 7.40
CA GLN A 98 -12.68 -5.73 8.58
C GLN A 98 -12.56 -4.80 9.79
N GLN A 99 -11.52 -3.98 9.83
CA GLN A 99 -11.21 -3.11 10.96
C GLN A 99 -11.50 -1.65 10.66
N ASP A 100 -11.10 -1.19 9.47
CA ASP A 100 -11.17 0.21 9.08
C ASP A 100 -11.80 0.42 7.70
N ALA A 101 -12.66 1.43 7.58
CA ALA A 101 -13.30 1.80 6.34
C ALA A 101 -12.49 2.82 5.50
N THR A 102 -11.30 3.20 5.95
CA THR A 102 -10.46 4.21 5.30
C THR A 102 -9.01 3.77 5.19
N TRP A 103 -8.29 4.35 4.23
CA TRP A 103 -6.85 4.17 4.16
C TRP A 103 -6.16 4.61 5.45
N GLN A 104 -5.19 3.82 5.88
CA GLN A 104 -4.36 4.09 7.04
C GLN A 104 -2.92 4.38 6.60
N ALA A 105 -2.29 5.37 7.24
CA ALA A 105 -0.84 5.52 7.19
C ALA A 105 -0.23 4.65 8.28
N VAL A 106 0.65 3.73 7.89
CA VAL A 106 1.31 2.80 8.81
C VAL A 106 2.82 2.81 8.63
N SER A 107 3.54 2.46 9.68
CA SER A 107 4.99 2.26 9.63
C SER A 107 5.47 1.36 10.75
N VAL A 108 6.59 0.72 10.53
CA VAL A 108 7.44 0.08 11.55
C VAL A 108 8.87 0.56 11.38
N ASN A 109 9.52 0.91 12.47
CA ASN A 109 10.88 1.44 12.50
C ASN A 109 11.70 0.60 13.47
N ALA A 110 12.65 -0.18 12.95
CA ALA A 110 13.54 -1.06 13.72
C ALA A 110 12.74 -1.91 14.74
N ASP A 111 11.78 -2.70 14.24
CA ASP A 111 10.87 -3.55 15.01
C ASP A 111 9.96 -2.79 16.02
N THR A 112 9.85 -1.47 15.86
CA THR A 112 8.95 -0.67 16.68
C THR A 112 7.78 -0.17 15.87
N ASP A 113 6.58 -0.62 16.19
CA ASP A 113 5.37 -0.25 15.49
C ASP A 113 5.07 1.24 15.65
N GLY A 114 4.87 1.90 14.53
CA GLY A 114 4.32 3.24 14.51
C GLY A 114 2.82 3.21 14.76
N ALA A 115 2.28 4.31 15.28
CA ALA A 115 0.83 4.41 15.42
C ALA A 115 0.15 4.37 14.04
N GLN A 116 -0.89 3.55 13.93
CA GLN A 116 -1.81 3.59 12.80
C GLN A 116 -2.54 4.94 12.76
N THR A 117 -2.61 5.58 11.60
CA THR A 117 -3.25 6.88 11.45
C THR A 117 -4.24 6.86 10.30
N ALA A 118 -5.52 7.03 10.59
CA ALA A 118 -6.56 7.12 9.59
C ALA A 118 -6.38 8.36 8.68
N LEU A 119 -6.42 8.14 7.37
CA LEU A 119 -6.39 9.20 6.37
C LEU A 119 -7.81 9.67 6.09
N THR A 120 -8.35 10.47 7.02
CA THR A 120 -9.78 10.79 7.16
C THR A 120 -10.42 11.49 5.96
N SER A 121 -9.62 12.05 5.07
CA SER A 121 -10.11 12.69 3.84
C SER A 121 -10.10 11.75 2.64
N ALA A 122 -9.61 10.53 2.81
CA ALA A 122 -9.52 9.54 1.75
C ALA A 122 -10.58 8.47 1.98
N ASN A 123 -11.42 8.26 1.00
CA ASN A 123 -12.34 7.13 0.99
C ASN A 123 -11.55 5.82 0.91
N ASP A 124 -12.19 4.76 1.33
CA ASP A 124 -11.68 3.42 1.12
C ASP A 124 -11.58 3.08 -0.39
N ILE A 125 -10.92 1.98 -0.69
CA ILE A 125 -10.91 1.43 -2.03
C ILE A 125 -12.34 1.01 -2.41
N SER A 126 -12.89 1.61 -3.46
CA SER A 126 -14.25 1.34 -3.93
C SER A 126 -14.25 0.56 -5.23
N ASN A 127 -15.33 -0.20 -5.46
CA ASN A 127 -15.51 -0.96 -6.67
C ASN A 127 -15.49 -0.05 -7.91
N ASN A 128 -14.61 -0.36 -8.85
CA ASN A 128 -14.47 0.34 -10.13
C ASN A 128 -14.11 1.83 -10.06
N VAL A 129 -13.71 2.34 -8.90
CA VAL A 129 -13.17 3.70 -8.75
C VAL A 129 -11.67 3.62 -8.63
N TRP A 130 -10.97 4.33 -9.51
CA TRP A 130 -9.52 4.43 -9.45
C TRP A 130 -9.10 5.47 -8.40
N GLN A 131 -8.13 5.10 -7.59
CA GLN A 131 -7.43 6.02 -6.70
C GLN A 131 -5.94 5.98 -7.01
N ARG A 132 -5.29 7.15 -6.96
CA ARG A 132 -3.84 7.26 -7.02
C ARG A 132 -3.31 7.48 -5.62
N LEU A 133 -2.35 6.67 -5.26
CA LEU A 133 -1.63 6.75 -3.98
C LEU A 133 -0.19 7.14 -4.26
N ARG A 134 0.31 8.11 -3.52
CA ARG A 134 1.72 8.49 -3.58
C ARG A 134 2.31 8.57 -2.19
N LEU A 135 3.38 7.83 -2.01
CA LEU A 135 4.22 7.82 -0.82
C LEU A 135 5.57 8.43 -1.21
N THR A 136 6.01 9.47 -0.50
CA THR A 136 7.27 10.15 -0.82
C THR A 136 8.14 10.24 0.43
N ASN A 137 9.36 9.73 0.34
CA ASN A 137 10.40 10.01 1.33
C ASN A 137 10.88 11.46 1.17
N LYS A 138 10.96 12.20 2.26
CA LYS A 138 11.27 13.63 2.24
C LYS A 138 12.71 13.96 2.56
N ASN A 139 13.35 13.13 3.36
CA ASN A 139 14.67 13.45 3.91
C ASN A 139 15.41 12.21 4.41
N SER A 140 16.64 12.41 4.83
CA SER A 140 17.50 11.40 5.43
C SER A 140 16.99 10.84 6.76
N ASP A 141 16.05 11.53 7.42
CA ASP A 141 15.56 11.14 8.74
C ASP A 141 14.43 10.09 8.68
N GLY A 142 14.13 9.57 7.49
CA GLY A 142 13.08 8.59 7.29
C GLY A 142 11.67 9.16 7.35
N ASP A 143 11.49 10.44 7.07
CA ASP A 143 10.19 11.08 7.02
C ASP A 143 9.48 10.79 5.70
N PHE A 144 8.18 10.46 5.78
CA PHE A 144 7.35 10.15 4.62
C PHE A 144 6.09 10.98 4.59
N THR A 145 5.66 11.36 3.37
CA THR A 145 4.35 11.97 3.11
C THR A 145 3.44 11.04 2.35
N PHE A 146 2.16 11.13 2.67
CA PHE A 146 1.06 10.34 2.11
C PHE A 146 0.10 11.25 1.38
N GLU A 147 -0.16 10.95 0.11
CA GLU A 147 -1.07 11.69 -0.76
C GLU A 147 -2.00 10.70 -1.48
N ILE A 148 -3.27 11.06 -1.59
CA ILE A 148 -4.29 10.26 -2.31
C ILE A 148 -5.07 11.18 -3.24
N TRP A 149 -5.35 10.70 -4.45
CA TRP A 149 -6.25 11.33 -5.42
C TRP A 149 -7.34 10.35 -5.82
N ASP A 150 -8.56 10.82 -5.90
CA ASP A 150 -9.62 10.14 -6.62
C ASP A 150 -9.49 10.43 -8.11
N ILE A 151 -9.76 9.44 -8.95
CA ILE A 151 -9.67 9.55 -10.40
C ILE A 151 -11.06 9.29 -10.97
N ASP A 152 -11.63 10.30 -11.62
CA ASP A 152 -12.94 10.18 -12.23
C ASP A 152 -12.92 9.41 -13.56
N SER A 153 -14.10 9.17 -14.13
CA SER A 153 -14.25 8.46 -15.40
C SER A 153 -13.63 9.18 -16.61
N SER A 154 -13.26 10.44 -16.45
CA SER A 154 -12.56 11.27 -17.46
C SER A 154 -11.05 11.34 -17.21
N GLU A 155 -10.53 10.50 -16.32
CA GLU A 155 -9.11 10.46 -15.94
C GLU A 155 -8.61 11.74 -15.26
N HIS A 156 -9.51 12.54 -14.65
CA HIS A 156 -9.12 13.68 -13.87
C HIS A 156 -8.78 13.27 -12.43
N TYR A 157 -7.71 13.86 -11.91
CA TYR A 157 -7.24 13.64 -10.55
C TYR A 157 -7.75 14.74 -9.63
N THR A 158 -8.41 14.35 -8.56
CA THR A 158 -8.84 15.25 -7.49
C THR A 158 -8.24 14.77 -6.18
N TYR A 159 -7.52 15.63 -5.48
CA TYR A 159 -6.98 15.28 -4.17
C TYR A 159 -8.11 14.85 -3.21
N ALA A 160 -7.90 13.71 -2.57
CA ALA A 160 -8.67 13.32 -1.41
C ALA A 160 -8.24 14.20 -0.23
N GLY A 161 -8.85 15.36 -0.08
CA GLY A 161 -8.41 16.37 0.89
C GLY A 161 -7.64 17.53 0.24
N ASN A 162 -6.64 18.04 0.91
CA ASN A 162 -5.89 19.25 0.52
C ASN A 162 -4.42 18.96 0.15
N GLY A 163 -4.16 17.89 -0.58
CA GLY A 163 -2.80 17.49 -0.95
C GLY A 163 -2.22 16.47 0.02
N VAL A 164 -1.13 16.80 0.71
CA VAL A 164 -0.54 15.89 1.71
C VAL A 164 -1.53 15.64 2.84
N LEU A 165 -1.98 14.40 2.98
CA LEU A 165 -2.94 13.99 4.02
C LEU A 165 -2.26 13.74 5.36
N HIS A 166 -1.04 13.21 5.31
CA HIS A 166 -0.28 12.89 6.51
C HIS A 166 1.23 12.99 6.25
N THR A 167 1.97 13.35 7.27
CA THR A 167 3.44 13.24 7.30
C THR A 167 3.80 12.42 8.52
N ARG A 168 4.57 11.36 8.31
CA ARG A 168 5.10 10.52 9.39
C ARG A 168 6.59 10.75 9.51
N SER A 169 7.02 11.26 10.65
CA SER A 169 8.43 11.45 10.96
C SER A 169 9.06 10.17 11.45
N SER A 170 10.30 9.93 11.06
CA SER A 170 11.08 8.75 11.43
C SER A 170 10.29 7.45 11.21
N ALA A 171 9.62 7.36 10.07
CA ALA A 171 8.75 6.22 9.74
C ALA A 171 9.52 4.91 9.62
N VAL A 172 10.79 4.99 9.21
CA VAL A 172 11.73 3.86 9.10
C VAL A 172 13.11 4.28 9.55
N ALA A 173 13.95 3.32 9.93
CA ALA A 173 15.32 3.58 10.38
C ALA A 173 16.19 4.12 9.23
N THR A 174 17.06 5.07 9.53
CA THR A 174 18.07 5.57 8.58
C THR A 174 19.06 4.48 8.20
N GLY A 175 19.55 4.51 6.97
CA GLY A 175 20.44 3.49 6.43
C GLY A 175 19.77 2.16 6.07
N THR A 176 18.44 2.09 6.18
CA THR A 176 17.68 0.91 5.76
C THR A 176 17.48 0.91 4.25
N VAL A 177 17.68 -0.24 3.63
CA VAL A 177 17.39 -0.45 2.21
C VAL A 177 16.02 -1.10 2.07
N LEU A 178 15.14 -0.47 1.31
CA LEU A 178 13.75 -0.84 1.16
C LEU A 178 13.41 -1.29 -0.28
N ALA A 179 12.40 -2.12 -0.39
CA ALA A 179 11.77 -2.51 -1.65
C ALA A 179 10.36 -1.92 -1.77
N PRO A 180 9.96 -1.41 -2.93
CA PRO A 180 8.58 -1.07 -3.18
C PRO A 180 7.74 -2.35 -3.22
N THR A 181 6.60 -2.34 -2.53
CA THR A 181 5.79 -3.53 -2.32
C THR A 181 4.31 -3.20 -2.47
N PHE A 182 3.61 -4.09 -3.13
CA PHE A 182 2.16 -4.17 -3.14
C PHE A 182 1.77 -5.57 -2.68
N CYS A 183 1.01 -5.67 -1.61
CA CYS A 183 0.57 -6.92 -1.04
C CYS A 183 -0.94 -6.92 -0.85
N LEU A 184 -1.60 -7.97 -1.33
CA LEU A 184 -3.02 -8.24 -1.16
C LEU A 184 -3.17 -9.53 -0.38
N ASP A 185 -3.91 -9.49 0.70
CA ASP A 185 -4.31 -10.67 1.44
C ASP A 185 -5.84 -10.79 1.47
N SER A 186 -6.32 -12.02 1.39
CA SER A 186 -7.74 -12.33 1.48
C SER A 186 -8.09 -12.85 2.86
N ARG A 187 -8.89 -12.13 3.57
CA ARG A 187 -9.47 -12.57 4.85
C ARG A 187 -10.71 -13.45 4.58
N ASN A 188 -10.49 -14.68 4.07
CA ASN A 188 -11.56 -15.64 3.72
C ASN A 188 -12.54 -15.16 2.63
N ALA A 189 -12.15 -14.23 1.76
CA ALA A 189 -12.98 -13.75 0.67
C ALA A 189 -12.25 -13.80 -0.68
N VAL A 190 -13.00 -13.97 -1.76
CA VAL A 190 -12.44 -13.76 -3.11
C VAL A 190 -12.33 -12.27 -3.35
N VAL A 191 -11.11 -11.78 -3.43
CA VAL A 191 -10.84 -10.37 -3.68
C VAL A 191 -9.95 -10.21 -4.92
N ALA A 192 -10.21 -9.14 -5.66
CA ALA A 192 -9.37 -8.76 -6.78
C ALA A 192 -9.18 -7.25 -6.80
N VAL A 193 -7.94 -6.85 -7.00
CA VAL A 193 -7.52 -5.46 -7.08
C VAL A 193 -6.73 -5.26 -8.36
N GLN A 194 -7.02 -4.20 -9.08
CA GLN A 194 -6.23 -3.79 -10.24
C GLN A 194 -5.28 -2.68 -9.86
N ILE A 195 -4.07 -2.78 -10.41
CA ILE A 195 -3.02 -1.78 -10.26
C ILE A 195 -2.63 -1.30 -11.64
N ARG A 196 -2.49 -0.01 -11.81
CA ARG A 196 -1.87 0.59 -12.98
C ARG A 196 -0.86 1.67 -12.54
N LYS A 197 0.07 2.01 -13.42
CA LYS A 197 1.11 3.04 -13.18
C LYS A 197 1.91 2.81 -11.88
N LEU A 198 2.17 1.56 -11.52
CA LEU A 198 3.05 1.29 -10.39
C LEU A 198 4.47 1.73 -10.75
N THR A 199 4.95 2.76 -10.07
CA THR A 199 6.24 3.38 -10.29
C THR A 199 6.91 3.65 -8.96
N ALA A 200 8.15 3.23 -8.83
CA ALA A 200 9.02 3.68 -7.75
C ALA A 200 10.28 4.29 -8.37
N GLY A 201 10.77 5.37 -7.79
CA GLY A 201 11.91 6.09 -8.35
C GLY A 201 12.42 7.18 -7.41
N THR A 202 13.47 7.85 -7.82
CA THR A 202 14.00 9.04 -7.16
C THR A 202 13.38 10.30 -7.74
N ASN A 203 13.20 11.33 -6.91
CA ASN A 203 12.70 12.66 -7.32
C ASN A 203 13.73 13.42 -8.13
#